data_9b03f66199ecf1033d81c854722fb739
#
_entry.id   9b03f66199ecf1033d81c854722fb739
#
_cell.length_a   1.000
_cell.length_b   1.000
_cell.length_c   1.000
_cell.angle_alpha   90.00
_cell.angle_beta   90.00
_cell.angle_gamma   90.00
#
_symmetry.space_group_name_H-M   'P 1'
#
loop_
_entity.id
_entity.type
_entity.pdbx_description
1 polymer ?
#
loop_
_entity_poly.entity_id
_entity_poly.type
_entity_poly.pdbx_seq_one_letter_code
_entity_poly.pdbx_strand_id
1 'polypeptide(L)'
;RATYSIGDKLIAPFILGCGSCGACQMGASNTCESAIVPGFGTPGAYAEFVAVPFDHNLVHLPENMSPALAAGLGCRVTTAWHALTDRANLRAGEWVAVHGTGGIGLSALLLAKMLGARVVVVDVVEEKLAHARHLGADAAVNALQGDVAAKIRDITSGGAQVSIEALGHEITTNASVECLAT
;
A
#
# COMPACT_ATOMS: atom_id res chain seq x y z
N ARG A 1 -21.22 -8.06 23.13
CA ARG A 1 -21.98 -8.92 22.22
C ARG A 1 -21.08 -9.24 21.04
N ALA A 2 -20.97 -10.52 20.68
CA ALA A 2 -20.20 -10.91 19.50
C ALA A 2 -20.82 -10.22 18.27
N THR A 3 -19.98 -9.55 17.49
CA THR A 3 -20.39 -8.84 16.28
C THR A 3 -20.53 -9.80 15.08
N TYR A 4 -20.03 -11.03 15.24
CA TYR A 4 -19.93 -12.04 14.20
C TYR A 4 -20.56 -13.37 14.62
N SER A 5 -21.01 -14.14 13.62
CA SER A 5 -21.66 -15.43 13.78
C SER A 5 -20.82 -16.55 13.15
N ILE A 6 -21.05 -17.78 13.60
CA ILE A 6 -20.44 -18.96 12.96
C ILE A 6 -20.91 -19.03 11.50
N GLY A 7 -19.98 -19.17 10.60
CA GLY A 7 -20.21 -19.19 9.16
C GLY A 7 -19.96 -17.86 8.43
N ASP A 8 -19.75 -16.76 9.18
CA ASP A 8 -19.41 -15.47 8.57
C ASP A 8 -18.04 -15.56 7.86
N LYS A 9 -17.97 -14.95 6.69
CA LYS A 9 -16.72 -14.77 5.96
C LYS A 9 -16.10 -13.45 6.39
N LEU A 10 -14.91 -13.52 6.98
CA LEU A 10 -14.24 -12.38 7.58
C LEU A 10 -12.84 -12.19 6.99
N ILE A 11 -12.37 -10.95 7.02
CA ILE A 11 -10.99 -10.57 6.69
C ILE A 11 -10.37 -9.87 7.90
N ALA A 12 -9.11 -10.15 8.18
CA ALA A 12 -8.33 -9.48 9.20
C ALA A 12 -7.14 -8.74 8.57
N PRO A 13 -6.76 -7.54 9.04
CA PRO A 13 -5.51 -6.91 8.67
C PRO A 13 -4.33 -7.70 9.25
N PHE A 14 -3.13 -7.44 8.73
CA PHE A 14 -1.93 -8.13 9.24
C PHE A 14 -1.45 -7.60 10.62
N ILE A 15 -1.89 -6.41 11.03
CA ILE A 15 -1.65 -5.85 12.37
C ILE A 15 -2.99 -5.77 13.11
N LEU A 16 -3.06 -6.45 14.24
CA LEU A 16 -4.25 -6.48 15.10
C LEU A 16 -4.02 -5.55 16.29
N GLY A 17 -4.60 -4.36 16.25
CA GLY A 17 -4.53 -3.40 17.36
C GLY A 17 -5.38 -3.84 18.57
N CYS A 18 -4.97 -3.47 19.79
CA CYS A 18 -5.68 -3.85 21.00
C CYS A 18 -7.04 -3.13 21.20
N GLY A 19 -7.28 -2.03 20.48
CA GLY A 19 -8.51 -1.24 20.60
C GLY A 19 -8.62 -0.32 21.81
N SER A 20 -7.74 -0.44 22.81
CA SER A 20 -7.87 0.26 24.10
C SER A 20 -6.73 1.24 24.44
N CYS A 21 -5.54 1.12 23.80
CA CYS A 21 -4.45 2.06 24.04
C CYS A 21 -4.70 3.43 23.36
N GLY A 22 -3.91 4.42 23.75
CA GLY A 22 -4.04 5.79 23.23
C GLY A 22 -3.97 5.86 21.70
N ALA A 23 -3.05 5.11 21.06
CA ALA A 23 -2.94 5.05 19.60
C ALA A 23 -4.22 4.49 18.97
N CYS A 24 -4.75 3.38 19.49
CA CYS A 24 -6.00 2.79 18.99
C CYS A 24 -7.19 3.74 19.14
N GLN A 25 -7.30 4.43 20.28
CA GLN A 25 -8.38 5.38 20.53
C GLN A 25 -8.33 6.61 19.61
N MET A 26 -7.15 6.98 19.12
CA MET A 26 -6.96 8.03 18.12
C MET A 26 -7.09 7.56 16.67
N GLY A 27 -7.45 6.29 16.43
CA GLY A 27 -7.55 5.72 15.08
C GLY A 27 -6.22 5.27 14.47
N ALA A 28 -5.13 5.31 15.21
CA ALA A 28 -3.78 4.91 14.75
C ALA A 28 -3.42 3.49 15.22
N SER A 29 -4.30 2.53 15.02
CA SER A 29 -4.13 1.14 15.47
C SER A 29 -2.91 0.43 14.87
N ASN A 30 -2.42 0.90 13.73
CA ASN A 30 -1.18 0.44 13.12
C ASN A 30 0.07 0.76 13.94
N THR A 31 0.00 1.69 14.89
CA THR A 31 1.08 2.06 15.84
C THR A 31 0.78 1.58 17.26
N CYS A 32 -0.12 0.61 17.43
CA CYS A 32 -0.48 0.07 18.72
C CYS A 32 0.72 -0.62 19.38
N GLU A 33 1.03 -0.22 20.63
CA GLU A 33 2.16 -0.79 21.38
C GLU A 33 1.96 -2.27 21.76
N SER A 34 0.69 -2.70 21.85
CA SER A 34 0.29 -4.08 22.12
C SER A 34 -0.24 -4.79 20.88
N ALA A 35 0.18 -4.37 19.67
CA ALA A 35 -0.27 -4.98 18.44
C ALA A 35 0.16 -6.45 18.35
N ILE A 36 -0.72 -7.27 17.81
CA ILE A 36 -0.43 -8.65 17.47
C ILE A 36 -0.29 -8.75 15.95
N VAL A 37 0.78 -9.36 15.50
CA VAL A 37 1.01 -9.69 14.09
C VAL A 37 0.99 -11.20 13.94
N PRO A 38 -0.10 -11.79 13.42
CA PRO A 38 -0.18 -13.23 13.22
C PRO A 38 0.98 -13.76 12.36
N GLY A 39 1.67 -14.79 12.85
CA GLY A 39 2.89 -15.32 12.23
C GLY A 39 4.20 -14.72 12.78
N PHE A 40 4.13 -13.67 13.64
CA PHE A 40 5.28 -13.08 14.35
C PHE A 40 5.00 -13.11 15.85
N GLY A 41 5.58 -14.09 16.55
CA GLY A 41 5.36 -14.27 17.99
C GLY A 41 4.03 -14.95 18.39
N THR A 42 3.12 -15.11 17.44
CA THR A 42 1.87 -15.88 17.58
C THR A 42 1.66 -16.78 16.35
N PRO A 43 0.88 -17.85 16.44
CA PRO A 43 0.54 -18.69 15.27
C PRO A 43 -0.07 -17.84 14.15
N GLY A 44 0.35 -18.12 12.90
CA GLY A 44 -0.12 -17.42 11.70
C GLY A 44 -1.27 -18.13 11.00
N ALA A 45 -1.66 -17.58 9.84
CA ALA A 45 -2.81 -18.05 9.07
C ALA A 45 -2.48 -19.13 8.02
N TYR A 46 -1.23 -19.63 7.94
CA TYR A 46 -0.92 -20.84 7.17
C TYR A 46 -1.28 -22.09 8.00
N ALA A 47 -2.57 -22.19 8.34
CA ALA A 47 -3.12 -23.24 9.19
C ALA A 47 -4.64 -23.37 8.92
N GLU A 48 -5.24 -24.48 9.35
CA GLU A 48 -6.70 -24.68 9.27
C GLU A 48 -7.46 -23.73 10.17
N PHE A 49 -6.83 -23.27 11.26
CA PHE A 49 -7.41 -22.34 12.23
C PHE A 49 -6.40 -21.25 12.60
N VAL A 50 -6.90 -20.05 12.80
CA VAL A 50 -6.13 -18.93 13.34
C VAL A 50 -6.95 -18.22 14.41
N ALA A 51 -6.31 -17.90 15.54
CA ALA A 51 -6.95 -17.14 16.62
C ALA A 51 -6.79 -15.63 16.33
N VAL A 52 -7.91 -14.90 16.36
CA VAL A 52 -7.94 -13.44 16.30
C VAL A 52 -8.45 -12.93 17.64
N PRO A 53 -7.58 -12.43 18.53
CA PRO A 53 -7.95 -12.12 19.91
C PRO A 53 -8.83 -10.87 20.05
N PHE A 54 -8.86 -10.01 19.03
CA PHE A 54 -9.60 -8.75 19.06
C PHE A 54 -10.56 -8.69 17.88
N ASP A 55 -11.84 -8.96 18.14
CA ASP A 55 -12.90 -9.06 17.14
C ASP A 55 -13.14 -7.74 16.35
N HIS A 56 -12.87 -6.59 16.97
CA HIS A 56 -12.97 -5.29 16.31
C HIS A 56 -11.98 -5.09 15.14
N ASN A 57 -10.96 -5.96 14.99
CA ASN A 57 -10.07 -5.96 13.83
C ASN A 57 -10.64 -6.73 12.64
N LEU A 58 -11.73 -7.45 12.82
CA LEU A 58 -12.33 -8.24 11.75
C LEU A 58 -13.32 -7.38 10.95
N VAL A 59 -13.40 -7.64 9.66
CA VAL A 59 -14.34 -7.00 8.75
C VAL A 59 -15.07 -8.08 7.94
N HIS A 60 -16.36 -7.94 7.75
CA HIS A 60 -17.12 -8.83 6.87
C HIS A 60 -16.59 -8.75 5.44
N LEU A 61 -16.33 -9.91 4.85
CA LEU A 61 -15.98 -10.00 3.45
C LEU A 61 -17.23 -9.68 2.61
N PRO A 62 -17.16 -8.72 1.68
CA PRO A 62 -18.28 -8.46 0.76
C PRO A 62 -18.70 -9.69 -0.01
N GLU A 63 -20.00 -9.90 -0.20
CA GLU A 63 -20.56 -11.12 -0.84
C GLU A 63 -20.01 -11.35 -2.26
N ASN A 64 -19.74 -10.28 -3.00
CA ASN A 64 -19.21 -10.32 -4.37
C ASN A 64 -17.68 -10.45 -4.43
N MET A 65 -16.98 -10.58 -3.29
CA MET A 65 -15.53 -10.71 -3.24
C MET A 65 -15.11 -12.14 -2.89
N SER A 66 -14.23 -12.72 -3.69
CA SER A 66 -13.67 -14.04 -3.36
C SER A 66 -12.65 -13.93 -2.20
N PRO A 67 -12.59 -14.95 -1.30
CA PRO A 67 -11.58 -14.99 -0.25
C PRO A 67 -10.13 -14.94 -0.80
N ALA A 68 -9.89 -15.54 -1.96
CA ALA A 68 -8.57 -15.51 -2.61
C ALA A 68 -8.15 -14.08 -3.00
N LEU A 69 -9.08 -13.28 -3.54
CA LEU A 69 -8.83 -11.86 -3.83
C LEU A 69 -8.61 -11.07 -2.54
N ALA A 70 -9.47 -11.29 -1.54
CA ALA A 70 -9.42 -10.61 -0.25
C ALA A 70 -8.09 -10.86 0.50
N ALA A 71 -7.53 -12.06 0.42
CA ALA A 71 -6.25 -12.39 1.03
C ALA A 71 -5.09 -11.49 0.56
N GLY A 72 -5.17 -10.95 -0.65
CA GLY A 72 -4.19 -10.00 -1.19
C GLY A 72 -4.31 -8.58 -0.64
N LEU A 73 -5.44 -8.22 0.00
CA LEU A 73 -5.72 -6.85 0.43
C LEU A 73 -5.09 -6.49 1.78
N GLY A 74 -4.98 -7.44 2.68
CA GLY A 74 -4.69 -7.22 4.11
C GLY A 74 -3.32 -6.60 4.44
N CYS A 75 -2.38 -6.59 3.52
CA CYS A 75 -1.07 -5.96 3.71
C CYS A 75 -0.80 -4.90 2.62
N ARG A 76 -0.63 -5.32 1.37
CA ARG A 76 -0.17 -4.45 0.27
C ARG A 76 -1.10 -3.28 -0.01
N VAL A 77 -2.39 -3.56 -0.10
CA VAL A 77 -3.40 -2.55 -0.46
C VAL A 77 -3.65 -1.62 0.72
N THR A 78 -3.79 -2.14 1.94
CA THR A 78 -3.96 -1.30 3.14
C THR A 78 -2.75 -0.41 3.41
N THR A 79 -1.53 -0.90 3.18
CA THR A 79 -0.31 -0.09 3.30
C THR A 79 -0.29 1.04 2.28
N ALA A 80 -0.56 0.73 1.01
CA ALA A 80 -0.60 1.74 -0.05
C ALA A 80 -1.73 2.76 0.17
N TRP A 81 -2.91 2.30 0.61
CA TRP A 81 -4.02 3.18 0.96
C TRP A 81 -3.64 4.16 2.06
N HIS A 82 -3.15 3.65 3.20
CA HIS A 82 -2.72 4.49 4.32
C HIS A 82 -1.62 5.49 3.92
N ALA A 83 -0.65 5.06 3.11
CA ALA A 83 0.41 5.94 2.61
C ALA A 83 -0.15 7.09 1.77
N LEU A 84 -1.08 6.82 0.85
CA LEU A 84 -1.63 7.82 -0.06
C LEU A 84 -2.65 8.75 0.60
N THR A 85 -3.52 8.21 1.47
CA THR A 85 -4.61 9.00 2.08
C THR A 85 -4.18 9.65 3.38
N ASP A 86 -3.69 8.88 4.34
CA ASP A 86 -3.50 9.36 5.71
C ASP A 86 -2.13 10.03 5.90
N ARG A 87 -1.12 9.65 5.10
CA ARG A 87 0.23 10.22 5.20
C ARG A 87 0.50 11.28 4.17
N ALA A 88 0.24 11.01 2.89
CA ALA A 88 0.48 11.94 1.81
C ALA A 88 -0.67 12.93 1.59
N ASN A 89 -1.89 12.60 2.05
CA ASN A 89 -3.10 13.39 1.78
C ASN A 89 -3.24 13.72 0.28
N LEU A 90 -3.05 12.69 -0.57
CA LEU A 90 -3.03 12.79 -2.02
C LEU A 90 -4.32 13.41 -2.56
N ARG A 91 -4.16 14.34 -3.50
CA ARG A 91 -5.27 15.03 -4.15
C ARG A 91 -5.37 14.68 -5.63
N ALA A 92 -6.58 14.75 -6.16
CA ALA A 92 -6.80 14.55 -7.59
C ALA A 92 -5.98 15.56 -8.41
N GLY A 93 -5.39 15.08 -9.50
CA GLY A 93 -4.53 15.88 -10.40
C GLY A 93 -3.05 15.93 -9.99
N GLU A 94 -2.70 15.59 -8.76
CA GLU A 94 -1.29 15.51 -8.32
C GLU A 94 -0.55 14.36 -9.01
N TRP A 95 0.79 14.49 -9.08
CA TRP A 95 1.67 13.42 -9.52
C TRP A 95 2.15 12.57 -8.35
N VAL A 96 2.06 11.25 -8.54
CA VAL A 96 2.66 10.26 -7.64
C VAL A 96 3.80 9.55 -8.36
N ALA A 97 5.00 9.61 -7.82
CA ALA A 97 6.12 8.77 -8.24
C ALA A 97 6.11 7.47 -7.44
N VAL A 98 6.15 6.33 -8.11
CA VAL A 98 6.15 5.01 -7.46
C VAL A 98 7.42 4.27 -7.82
N HIS A 99 8.33 4.11 -6.86
CA HIS A 99 9.59 3.39 -7.02
C HIS A 99 9.41 1.91 -6.67
N GLY A 100 9.46 1.05 -7.69
CA GLY A 100 9.20 -0.39 -7.63
C GLY A 100 7.76 -0.75 -7.98
N THR A 101 7.60 -1.64 -8.94
CA THR A 101 6.29 -2.14 -9.42
C THR A 101 5.99 -3.55 -8.89
N GLY A 102 6.32 -3.78 -7.62
CA GLY A 102 5.91 -4.95 -6.85
C GLY A 102 4.48 -4.81 -6.30
N GLY A 103 4.13 -5.66 -5.34
CA GLY A 103 2.77 -5.68 -4.79
C GLY A 103 2.30 -4.36 -4.16
N ILE A 104 3.17 -3.66 -3.41
CA ILE A 104 2.85 -2.34 -2.83
C ILE A 104 2.79 -1.29 -3.93
N GLY A 105 3.78 -1.26 -4.83
CA GLY A 105 3.83 -0.25 -5.90
C GLY A 105 2.66 -0.34 -6.87
N LEU A 106 2.26 -1.54 -7.31
CA LEU A 106 1.08 -1.71 -8.15
C LEU A 106 -0.22 -1.37 -7.40
N SER A 107 -0.29 -1.66 -6.08
CA SER A 107 -1.43 -1.21 -5.28
C SER A 107 -1.48 0.31 -5.19
N ALA A 108 -0.33 0.97 -4.98
CA ALA A 108 -0.24 2.43 -4.96
C ALA A 108 -0.63 3.04 -6.31
N LEU A 109 -0.19 2.46 -7.44
CA LEU A 109 -0.61 2.87 -8.78
C LEU A 109 -2.13 2.85 -8.91
N LEU A 110 -2.76 1.69 -8.65
CA LEU A 110 -4.20 1.51 -8.85
C LEU A 110 -5.02 2.45 -7.94
N LEU A 111 -4.61 2.58 -6.67
CA LEU A 111 -5.28 3.44 -5.71
C LEU A 111 -5.09 4.93 -6.05
N ALA A 112 -3.89 5.37 -6.45
CA ALA A 112 -3.64 6.73 -6.88
C ALA A 112 -4.47 7.10 -8.12
N LYS A 113 -4.56 6.18 -9.10
CA LYS A 113 -5.45 6.36 -10.27
C LYS A 113 -6.93 6.45 -9.87
N MET A 114 -7.38 5.62 -8.94
CA MET A 114 -8.75 5.68 -8.40
C MET A 114 -9.04 7.01 -7.70
N LEU A 115 -8.04 7.60 -7.03
CA LEU A 115 -8.12 8.92 -6.38
C LEU A 115 -7.99 10.09 -7.36
N GLY A 116 -7.84 9.82 -8.67
CA GLY A 116 -7.75 10.84 -9.70
C GLY A 116 -6.36 11.46 -9.89
N ALA A 117 -5.32 10.85 -9.34
CA ALA A 117 -3.94 11.29 -9.51
C ALA A 117 -3.33 10.82 -10.82
N ARG A 118 -2.20 11.46 -11.21
CA ARG A 118 -1.32 11.01 -12.28
C ARG A 118 -0.18 10.19 -11.67
N VAL A 119 0.24 9.12 -12.34
CA VAL A 119 1.25 8.21 -11.77
C VAL A 119 2.40 7.98 -12.74
N VAL A 120 3.62 8.20 -12.27
CA VAL A 120 4.84 7.73 -12.91
C VAL A 120 5.41 6.57 -12.09
N VAL A 121 5.67 5.44 -12.74
CA VAL A 121 6.25 4.25 -12.11
C VAL A 121 7.71 4.08 -12.49
N VAL A 122 8.51 3.53 -11.59
CA VAL A 122 9.93 3.26 -11.77
C VAL A 122 10.22 1.79 -11.47
N ASP A 123 10.88 1.08 -12.36
CA ASP A 123 11.40 -0.28 -12.14
C ASP A 123 12.62 -0.51 -13.05
N VAL A 124 13.34 -1.60 -12.83
CA VAL A 124 14.44 -2.03 -13.72
C VAL A 124 14.00 -3.07 -14.75
N VAL A 125 12.83 -3.66 -14.60
CA VAL A 125 12.29 -4.74 -15.44
C VAL A 125 11.25 -4.19 -16.39
N GLU A 126 11.55 -4.23 -17.70
CA GLU A 126 10.68 -3.62 -18.72
C GLU A 126 9.29 -4.26 -18.81
N GLU A 127 9.18 -5.58 -18.60
CA GLU A 127 7.90 -6.29 -18.59
C GLU A 127 6.99 -5.79 -17.46
N LYS A 128 7.55 -5.46 -16.31
CA LYS A 128 6.81 -4.88 -15.19
C LYS A 128 6.36 -3.45 -15.48
N LEU A 129 7.22 -2.66 -16.13
CA LEU A 129 6.87 -1.31 -16.58
C LEU A 129 5.75 -1.35 -17.63
N ALA A 130 5.82 -2.28 -18.58
CA ALA A 130 4.77 -2.49 -19.58
C ALA A 130 3.44 -2.89 -18.90
N HIS A 131 3.50 -3.79 -17.93
CA HIS A 131 2.32 -4.18 -17.12
C HIS A 131 1.72 -2.99 -16.36
N ALA A 132 2.56 -2.16 -15.71
CA ALA A 132 2.12 -0.97 -15.01
C ALA A 132 1.45 0.07 -15.93
N ARG A 133 1.97 0.25 -17.17
CA ARG A 133 1.31 1.07 -18.20
C ARG A 133 -0.07 0.51 -18.56
N HIS A 134 -0.18 -0.81 -18.72
CA HIS A 134 -1.47 -1.47 -18.99
C HIS A 134 -2.47 -1.26 -17.82
N LEU A 135 -1.99 -1.18 -16.60
CA LEU A 135 -2.79 -0.89 -15.41
C LEU A 135 -3.12 0.60 -15.23
N GLY A 136 -2.66 1.48 -16.13
CA GLY A 136 -3.03 2.89 -16.15
C GLY A 136 -1.97 3.85 -15.63
N ALA A 137 -0.69 3.45 -15.51
CA ALA A 137 0.40 4.39 -15.26
C ALA A 137 0.51 5.41 -16.40
N ASP A 138 0.56 6.71 -16.08
CA ASP A 138 0.66 7.78 -17.07
C ASP A 138 2.05 7.86 -17.68
N ALA A 139 3.08 7.43 -16.93
CA ALA A 139 4.45 7.31 -17.40
C ALA A 139 5.18 6.16 -16.69
N ALA A 140 6.25 5.68 -17.31
CA ALA A 140 7.11 4.66 -16.74
C ALA A 140 8.57 4.95 -17.06
N VAL A 141 9.43 4.84 -16.05
CA VAL A 141 10.87 5.13 -16.11
C VAL A 141 11.64 3.85 -15.82
N ASN A 142 12.50 3.44 -16.76
CA ASN A 142 13.46 2.37 -16.49
C ASN A 142 14.68 2.96 -15.77
N ALA A 143 14.92 2.49 -14.55
CA ALA A 143 15.98 3.01 -13.68
C ALA A 143 17.39 2.69 -14.19
N LEU A 144 17.56 1.74 -15.11
CA LEU A 144 18.85 1.43 -15.74
C LEU A 144 19.27 2.44 -16.83
N GLN A 145 18.37 3.34 -17.20
CA GLN A 145 18.58 4.24 -18.34
C GLN A 145 19.01 5.65 -17.93
N GLY A 146 19.57 5.86 -16.75
CA GLY A 146 20.12 7.13 -16.29
C GLY A 146 19.41 7.70 -15.05
N ASP A 147 19.52 9.03 -14.85
CA ASP A 147 19.01 9.71 -13.67
C ASP A 147 17.47 9.65 -13.58
N VAL A 148 17.00 8.89 -12.60
CA VAL A 148 15.57 8.65 -12.34
C VAL A 148 14.87 9.93 -11.88
N ALA A 149 15.50 10.67 -10.95
CA ALA A 149 14.89 11.86 -10.37
C ALA A 149 14.74 12.96 -11.43
N ALA A 150 15.77 13.18 -12.26
CA ALA A 150 15.69 14.12 -13.37
C ALA A 150 14.58 13.77 -14.35
N LYS A 151 14.47 12.50 -14.76
CA LYS A 151 13.40 12.04 -15.66
C LYS A 151 12.00 12.25 -15.08
N ILE A 152 11.82 11.96 -13.79
CA ILE A 152 10.52 12.21 -13.14
C ILE A 152 10.22 13.71 -13.13
N ARG A 153 11.18 14.57 -12.80
CA ARG A 153 11.00 16.02 -12.83
C ARG A 153 10.62 16.53 -14.23
N ASP A 154 11.22 16.01 -15.26
CA ASP A 154 10.89 16.36 -16.66
C ASP A 154 9.46 15.94 -17.00
N ILE A 155 9.07 14.69 -16.68
CA ILE A 155 7.72 14.15 -16.93
C ILE A 155 6.65 14.93 -16.17
N THR A 156 6.94 15.30 -14.93
CA THR A 156 5.99 15.95 -14.03
C THR A 156 6.01 17.47 -14.12
N SER A 157 6.93 18.04 -14.94
CA SER A 157 7.15 19.48 -15.07
C SER A 157 7.54 20.16 -13.75
N GLY A 158 8.49 19.58 -13.02
CA GLY A 158 9.06 20.18 -11.82
C GLY A 158 9.14 19.25 -10.60
N GLY A 159 8.57 18.07 -10.66
CA GLY A 159 8.61 17.07 -9.60
C GLY A 159 7.24 16.50 -9.23
N ALA A 160 7.22 15.36 -8.58
CA ALA A 160 6.00 14.74 -8.08
C ALA A 160 5.60 15.35 -6.73
N GLN A 161 4.31 15.45 -6.43
CA GLN A 161 3.82 15.92 -5.14
C GLN A 161 3.93 14.83 -4.08
N VAL A 162 3.85 13.56 -4.50
CA VAL A 162 3.97 12.40 -3.62
C VAL A 162 4.95 11.42 -4.22
N SER A 163 5.80 10.81 -3.38
CA SER A 163 6.67 9.70 -3.77
C SER A 163 6.45 8.51 -2.84
N ILE A 164 6.28 7.33 -3.42
CA ILE A 164 6.16 6.05 -2.73
C ILE A 164 7.40 5.21 -3.07
N GLU A 165 8.23 4.96 -2.07
CA GLU A 165 9.38 4.07 -2.15
C GLU A 165 8.97 2.68 -1.64
N ALA A 166 9.05 1.64 -2.47
CA ALA A 166 8.55 0.31 -2.20
C ALA A 166 9.62 -0.80 -2.38
N LEU A 167 10.90 -0.45 -2.30
CA LEU A 167 12.03 -1.38 -2.49
C LEU A 167 12.93 -1.46 -1.26
N GLY A 168 13.09 -0.35 -0.50
CA GLY A 168 13.97 -0.30 0.67
C GLY A 168 15.46 -0.27 0.33
N HIS A 169 15.85 0.36 -0.79
CA HIS A 169 17.24 0.43 -1.23
C HIS A 169 17.72 1.89 -1.23
N GLU A 170 18.98 2.15 -0.86
CA GLU A 170 19.56 3.49 -0.76
C GLU A 170 19.37 4.32 -2.04
N ILE A 171 19.69 3.75 -3.20
CA ILE A 171 19.56 4.45 -4.49
C ILE A 171 18.11 4.86 -4.76
N THR A 172 17.16 3.98 -4.50
CA THR A 172 15.74 4.26 -4.74
C THR A 172 15.16 5.21 -3.71
N THR A 173 15.63 5.16 -2.48
CA THR A 173 15.26 6.11 -1.42
C THR A 173 15.72 7.52 -1.78
N ASN A 174 16.99 7.69 -2.20
CA ASN A 174 17.50 8.99 -2.63
C ASN A 174 16.72 9.55 -3.84
N ALA A 175 16.53 8.73 -4.89
CA ALA A 175 15.76 9.13 -6.05
C ALA A 175 14.30 9.50 -5.70
N SER A 176 13.70 8.80 -4.72
CA SER A 176 12.36 9.07 -4.22
C SER A 176 12.23 10.44 -3.56
N VAL A 177 13.26 10.91 -2.87
CA VAL A 177 13.29 12.24 -2.27
C VAL A 177 13.60 13.31 -3.32
N GLU A 178 14.61 13.06 -4.15
CA GLU A 178 15.09 14.00 -5.16
C GLU A 178 14.08 14.29 -6.27
N CYS A 179 13.16 13.36 -6.55
CA CYS A 179 12.13 13.55 -7.59
C CYS A 179 10.94 14.41 -7.14
N LEU A 180 10.86 14.80 -5.88
CA LEU A 180 9.76 15.62 -5.38
C LEU A 180 9.80 17.06 -5.89
N ALA A 181 8.60 17.64 -6.00
CA ALA A 181 8.45 19.07 -6.23
C ALA A 181 8.92 19.87 -5.01
N THR A 182 9.57 21.01 -5.25
CA THR A 182 10.02 21.95 -4.20
C THR A 182 8.99 23.05 -3.94
#